data_d10c56abe906ef5e736c3dab084675fa
#
_entry.id   d10c56abe906ef5e736c3dab084675fa
#
_cell.length_a   1.000
_cell.length_b   1.000
_cell.length_c   1.000
_cell.angle_alpha   90.00
_cell.angle_beta   90.00
_cell.angle_gamma   90.00
#
_symmetry.space_group_name_H-M   'P 1'
#
loop_
_entity.id
_entity.type
_entity.pdbx_description
1 polymer ?
#
loop_
_entity_poly.entity_id
_entity_poly.type
_entity_poly.pdbx_seq_one_letter_code
_entity_poly.pdbx_strand_id
1 'polypeptide(L)'
;MSDTERQSKDAASTGTGYRVLARKYRPKDFTDLMVGQEPMVRTLTNAFETGRIAQAYMLTGVRGVGKTTTARILARALNYKTSEIDKPTIDLRTPGEHCQAIMEGRHVDVIEMDAASHTGIDDIREIIEQVRYRPVSARYKVYIIDEVHMLSTQAFNGLLKTLEEPPEHVKFIFATTEIRKVPITVLSRCQRFDLRRISASDLVGLFTTIAAKEGIEAEADALAMIARAAEGSARDGLSLLDQAIAHGAGVVQAEAVRGMLGLADRARIVDLFQHIVKGDVAAALGEFQNQYEAGANPVVVLTDLADFTHLVTRLKYVPDAANDPSLSEVERTKAAEFAKGVAVTTLSRIWQMLLKGIPETEGSSRTAGAAEMVLIRLAHAAHLPAPEDAARRLAEFSGDNAGPRPAVPPSGNSGGNGTRVSYQNSVTARAAETASSQPQPSAPVAMLRAVPSSQPETMPVGRIEPKPAEAPKPLVSVNSVNDIVNLATEKRDPKLKAMVRTFLRPVRIEAGRLDVSLAPGAPTTLLNELAVKLKEWTGIHWIVSLSRDEGQPTLVEAEARTREQHVIDARQDPDVAAILAHFPGAKIIDVRVRAPEPEEEGEATPPAAAESEEGDILPGDDIEF
;
A
#
# COMPACT_ATOMS: atom_id res chain seq x y z
N MET A 1 19.60 -61.32 35.27
CA MET A 1 19.96 -60.41 34.19
C MET A 1 18.67 -59.87 33.63
N SER A 2 18.18 -58.89 34.01
CA SER A 2 18.19 -57.67 34.85
C SER A 2 17.41 -56.65 34.09
N ASP A 3 16.28 -56.27 34.68
CA ASP A 3 15.26 -55.29 34.20
C ASP A 3 15.75 -53.84 34.11
N THR A 4 17.07 -53.64 34.05
CA THR A 4 17.69 -52.29 34.11
C THR A 4 18.03 -51.69 32.72
N GLU A 5 17.87 -52.41 31.61
CA GLU A 5 18.19 -51.90 30.25
C GLU A 5 16.98 -51.42 29.42
N ARG A 6 15.74 -51.49 29.96
CA ARG A 6 14.54 -51.02 29.28
C ARG A 6 14.09 -49.58 29.65
N GLN A 7 14.72 -48.95 30.65
CA GLN A 7 14.31 -47.61 31.11
C GLN A 7 15.10 -46.42 30.52
N SER A 8 16.03 -46.62 29.58
CA SER A 8 16.84 -45.54 29.00
C SER A 8 16.53 -45.20 27.53
N LYS A 9 15.42 -45.70 26.99
CA LYS A 9 15.01 -45.36 25.59
C LYS A 9 13.70 -44.55 25.44
N ASP A 10 13.02 -44.23 26.52
CA ASP A 10 11.72 -43.50 26.45
C ASP A 10 11.80 -42.03 26.90
N ALA A 11 13.00 -41.41 26.92
CA ALA A 11 13.18 -40.02 27.32
C ALA A 11 13.63 -39.11 26.16
N ALA A 12 13.20 -39.35 24.93
CA ALA A 12 13.50 -38.46 23.80
C ALA A 12 12.41 -38.45 22.73
N SER A 13 11.17 -38.09 23.10
CA SER A 13 10.15 -37.67 22.12
C SER A 13 9.13 -36.71 22.75
N THR A 14 9.59 -35.62 23.32
CA THR A 14 8.76 -34.42 23.46
C THR A 14 8.74 -33.76 22.08
N GLY A 15 7.67 -33.93 21.37
CA GLY A 15 7.42 -33.33 20.05
C GLY A 15 7.58 -31.81 20.11
N THR A 16 8.77 -31.34 19.79
CA THR A 16 8.98 -29.93 19.45
C THR A 16 8.40 -29.73 18.04
N GLY A 17 7.13 -29.33 17.99
CA GLY A 17 6.52 -28.93 16.72
C GLY A 17 7.44 -27.93 16.02
N TYR A 18 7.65 -28.13 14.73
CA TYR A 18 8.42 -27.26 13.84
C TYR A 18 8.08 -25.78 14.09
N ARG A 19 9.07 -24.98 14.38
CA ARG A 19 8.95 -23.52 14.55
C ARG A 19 9.69 -22.83 13.42
N VAL A 20 9.01 -21.96 12.69
CA VAL A 20 9.58 -21.10 11.64
C VAL A 20 10.81 -20.36 12.19
N LEU A 21 11.91 -20.33 11.42
CA LEU A 21 13.20 -19.76 11.84
C LEU A 21 13.06 -18.31 12.29
N ALA A 22 12.29 -17.50 11.61
CA ALA A 22 12.01 -16.10 11.99
C ALA A 22 11.42 -15.94 13.40
N ARG A 23 10.73 -16.97 13.93
CA ARG A 23 10.18 -16.98 15.28
C ARG A 23 11.16 -17.63 16.28
N LYS A 24 11.89 -18.67 15.86
CA LYS A 24 12.86 -19.40 16.68
C LYS A 24 14.06 -18.53 17.04
N TYR A 25 14.57 -17.76 16.05
CA TYR A 25 15.75 -16.90 16.17
C TYR A 25 15.39 -15.42 16.36
N ARG A 26 14.19 -15.12 16.89
CA ARG A 26 13.84 -13.74 17.25
C ARG A 26 14.81 -13.24 18.32
N PRO A 27 15.48 -12.08 18.14
CA PRO A 27 16.37 -11.49 19.15
C PRO A 27 15.69 -11.39 20.51
N LYS A 28 16.44 -11.71 21.57
CA LYS A 28 15.93 -11.71 22.95
C LYS A 28 16.50 -10.59 23.79
N ASP A 29 17.63 -10.04 23.41
CA ASP A 29 18.29 -8.93 24.10
C ASP A 29 18.91 -7.94 23.11
N PHE A 30 19.50 -6.87 23.64
CA PHE A 30 20.13 -5.85 22.80
C PHE A 30 21.42 -6.33 22.13
N THR A 31 22.07 -7.37 22.64
CA THR A 31 23.29 -7.95 22.06
C THR A 31 22.95 -8.68 20.76
N ASP A 32 21.85 -9.45 20.77
CA ASP A 32 21.33 -10.10 19.56
C ASP A 32 20.84 -9.07 18.50
N LEU A 33 20.46 -7.87 18.97
CA LEU A 33 19.89 -6.80 18.14
C LEU A 33 20.95 -5.87 17.55
N MET A 34 22.23 -6.04 17.94
CA MET A 34 23.32 -5.12 17.60
C MET A 34 23.67 -5.05 16.10
N VAL A 35 23.18 -5.99 15.30
CA VAL A 35 23.43 -5.95 13.84
C VAL A 35 22.79 -4.70 13.25
N GLY A 36 23.61 -3.64 13.08
CA GLY A 36 23.19 -2.35 12.46
C GLY A 36 22.42 -1.38 13.37
N GLN A 37 22.23 -1.68 14.68
CA GLN A 37 21.43 -0.86 15.60
C GLN A 37 22.23 -0.26 16.79
N GLU A 38 23.55 -0.25 16.75
CA GLU A 38 24.45 0.25 17.82
C GLU A 38 24.12 1.66 18.32
N PRO A 39 23.74 2.66 17.43
CA PRO A 39 23.46 4.01 17.89
C PRO A 39 22.25 4.09 18.83
N MET A 40 21.22 3.26 18.57
CA MET A 40 20.04 3.16 19.42
C MET A 40 20.40 2.58 20.79
N VAL A 41 21.12 1.46 20.82
CA VAL A 41 21.53 0.79 22.05
C VAL A 41 22.36 1.73 22.91
N ARG A 42 23.32 2.44 22.33
CA ARG A 42 24.14 3.43 23.05
C ARG A 42 23.30 4.55 23.66
N THR A 43 22.32 5.06 22.95
CA THR A 43 21.43 6.12 23.45
C THR A 43 20.57 5.62 24.61
N LEU A 44 20.04 4.39 24.52
CA LEU A 44 19.27 3.77 25.60
C LEU A 44 20.13 3.47 26.82
N THR A 45 21.38 3.05 26.63
CA THR A 45 22.36 2.86 27.72
C THR A 45 22.49 4.14 28.53
N ASN A 46 22.82 5.24 27.85
CA ASN A 46 23.01 6.55 28.50
C ASN A 46 21.72 7.02 29.21
N ALA A 47 20.54 6.78 28.60
CA ALA A 47 19.27 7.16 29.20
C ALA A 47 18.97 6.38 30.49
N PHE A 48 19.27 5.09 30.52
CA PHE A 48 19.05 4.24 31.69
C PHE A 48 20.07 4.51 32.82
N GLU A 49 21.32 4.76 32.48
CA GLU A 49 22.39 5.12 33.45
C GLU A 49 22.10 6.49 34.09
N THR A 50 21.63 7.45 33.33
CA THR A 50 21.33 8.80 33.83
C THR A 50 19.93 8.93 34.44
N GLY A 51 19.08 7.89 34.37
CA GLY A 51 17.70 7.92 34.82
C GLY A 51 16.77 8.79 33.94
N ARG A 52 17.24 9.26 32.78
CA ARG A 52 16.46 10.11 31.84
C ARG A 52 15.69 9.25 30.85
N ILE A 53 14.70 8.51 31.35
CA ILE A 53 13.89 7.59 30.55
C ILE A 53 12.72 8.33 29.93
N ALA A 54 12.64 8.37 28.61
CA ALA A 54 11.53 9.00 27.91
C ALA A 54 10.18 8.34 28.25
N GLN A 55 9.09 9.12 28.12
CA GLN A 55 7.74 8.59 28.34
C GLN A 55 7.17 7.90 27.09
N ALA A 56 7.63 8.32 25.92
CA ALA A 56 7.23 7.72 24.66
C ALA A 56 8.42 7.52 23.73
N TYR A 57 8.41 6.41 23.02
CA TYR A 57 9.41 6.02 22.04
C TYR A 57 8.75 5.81 20.68
N MET A 58 9.42 6.24 19.61
CA MET A 58 8.99 6.02 18.24
C MET A 58 10.04 5.21 17.49
N LEU A 59 9.74 3.96 17.18
CA LEU A 59 10.59 3.07 16.39
C LEU A 59 10.15 3.14 14.93
N THR A 60 11.03 3.59 14.04
CA THR A 60 10.74 3.69 12.61
C THR A 60 11.72 2.86 11.81
N GLY A 61 11.30 2.38 10.66
CA GLY A 61 12.12 1.56 9.77
C GLY A 61 11.28 0.66 8.87
N VAL A 62 11.91 0.06 7.86
CA VAL A 62 11.21 -0.81 6.92
C VAL A 62 10.60 -2.04 7.62
N ARG A 63 9.72 -2.73 6.94
CA ARG A 63 9.12 -3.97 7.43
C ARG A 63 10.22 -5.00 7.71
N GLY A 64 10.09 -5.79 8.78
CA GLY A 64 10.95 -6.92 9.07
C GLY A 64 12.33 -6.61 9.66
N VAL A 65 12.70 -5.33 9.90
CA VAL A 65 13.98 -4.95 10.56
C VAL A 65 14.00 -5.14 12.07
N GLY A 66 12.88 -5.58 12.66
CA GLY A 66 12.81 -5.90 14.08
C GLY A 66 12.15 -4.85 14.97
N LYS A 67 11.35 -3.89 14.44
CA LYS A 67 10.67 -2.84 15.24
C LYS A 67 9.90 -3.41 16.44
N THR A 68 8.97 -4.33 16.21
CA THR A 68 8.15 -4.97 17.26
C THR A 68 9.03 -5.78 18.23
N THR A 69 10.09 -6.42 17.73
CA THR A 69 11.06 -7.15 18.57
C THR A 69 11.81 -6.18 19.47
N THR A 70 12.30 -5.07 18.93
CA THR A 70 12.96 -3.99 19.67
C THR A 70 12.01 -3.40 20.73
N ALA A 71 10.74 -3.19 20.39
CA ALA A 71 9.73 -2.72 21.34
C ALA A 71 9.59 -3.67 22.55
N ARG A 72 9.53 -4.97 22.31
CA ARG A 72 9.47 -5.97 23.40
C ARG A 72 10.75 -6.03 24.23
N ILE A 73 11.93 -5.93 23.58
CA ILE A 73 13.22 -5.89 24.30
C ILE A 73 13.30 -4.62 25.15
N LEU A 74 12.84 -3.48 24.64
CA LEU A 74 12.78 -2.23 25.38
C LEU A 74 11.79 -2.32 26.57
N ALA A 75 10.60 -2.89 26.37
CA ALA A 75 9.65 -3.15 27.46
C ALA A 75 10.23 -4.09 28.53
N ARG A 76 10.98 -5.11 28.09
CA ARG A 76 11.73 -6.01 28.98
C ARG A 76 12.79 -5.27 29.78
N ALA A 77 13.55 -4.37 29.16
CA ALA A 77 14.59 -3.56 29.79
C ALA A 77 14.03 -2.58 30.83
N LEU A 78 12.90 -1.93 30.50
CA LEU A 78 12.19 -1.01 31.41
C LEU A 78 11.65 -1.72 32.65
N ASN A 79 11.15 -2.94 32.50
CA ASN A 79 10.54 -3.75 33.55
C ASN A 79 11.45 -4.86 34.06
N TYR A 80 12.76 -4.72 33.81
CA TYR A 80 13.73 -5.74 34.27
C TYR A 80 13.79 -5.79 35.78
N LYS A 81 13.69 -7.02 36.32
CA LYS A 81 13.75 -7.30 37.73
C LYS A 81 14.34 -8.70 37.96
N THR A 82 15.36 -8.78 38.82
CA THR A 82 15.93 -9.99 39.33
C THR A 82 16.08 -9.87 40.88
N SER A 83 16.59 -10.87 41.53
CA SER A 83 16.91 -10.79 42.97
C SER A 83 17.99 -9.74 43.30
N GLU A 84 18.83 -9.38 42.32
CA GLU A 84 19.98 -8.47 42.51
C GLU A 84 19.73 -7.08 41.91
N ILE A 85 18.95 -7.00 40.82
CA ILE A 85 18.72 -5.78 40.03
C ILE A 85 17.23 -5.46 39.99
N ASP A 86 16.86 -4.32 40.58
CA ASP A 86 15.52 -3.76 40.51
C ASP A 86 15.57 -2.35 39.92
N LYS A 87 16.07 -2.22 38.68
CA LYS A 87 16.11 -0.96 37.92
C LYS A 87 16.13 -1.25 36.43
N PRO A 88 15.68 -0.30 35.58
CA PRO A 88 15.80 -0.38 34.13
C PRO A 88 17.26 -0.60 33.74
N THR A 89 17.52 -1.59 32.87
CA THR A 89 18.88 -1.92 32.42
C THR A 89 18.84 -2.44 30.98
N ILE A 90 19.94 -2.24 30.26
CA ILE A 90 20.17 -2.85 28.94
C ILE A 90 20.84 -4.23 29.05
N ASP A 91 21.47 -4.54 30.19
CA ASP A 91 22.07 -5.85 30.45
C ASP A 91 20.96 -6.85 30.83
N LEU A 92 20.55 -7.63 29.82
CA LEU A 92 19.45 -8.58 29.90
C LEU A 92 19.94 -10.05 29.84
N ARG A 93 21.24 -10.31 30.09
CA ARG A 93 21.83 -11.65 29.97
C ARG A 93 21.20 -12.65 30.93
N THR A 94 20.88 -12.22 32.14
CA THR A 94 20.18 -13.06 33.11
C THR A 94 18.66 -12.94 32.90
N PRO A 95 17.89 -14.03 32.81
CA PRO A 95 16.44 -13.96 32.74
C PRO A 95 15.84 -13.35 34.00
N GLY A 96 15.14 -12.21 33.88
CA GLY A 96 14.40 -11.61 34.98
C GLY A 96 12.97 -12.16 35.09
N GLU A 97 12.29 -11.83 36.18
CA GLU A 97 10.95 -12.30 36.57
C GLU A 97 9.90 -12.11 35.43
N HIS A 98 9.89 -10.94 34.75
CA HIS A 98 8.93 -10.59 33.72
C HIS A 98 9.38 -10.93 32.29
N CYS A 99 10.66 -11.32 32.12
CA CYS A 99 11.29 -11.40 30.80
C CYS A 99 10.58 -12.35 29.84
N GLN A 100 10.22 -13.54 30.28
CA GLN A 100 9.59 -14.53 29.41
C GLN A 100 8.19 -14.10 28.99
N ALA A 101 7.36 -13.66 29.95
CA ALA A 101 5.99 -13.22 29.68
C ALA A 101 5.94 -12.04 28.70
N ILE A 102 6.88 -11.07 28.84
CA ILE A 102 7.00 -9.91 27.93
C ILE A 102 7.39 -10.35 26.52
N MET A 103 8.42 -11.21 26.40
CA MET A 103 8.86 -11.67 25.06
C MET A 103 7.83 -12.52 24.34
N GLU A 104 6.97 -13.21 25.08
CA GLU A 104 5.87 -13.99 24.54
C GLU A 104 4.60 -13.16 24.29
N GLY A 105 4.57 -11.87 24.70
CA GLY A 105 3.43 -10.98 24.52
C GLY A 105 2.23 -11.31 25.42
N ARG A 106 2.50 -11.88 26.63
CA ARG A 106 1.46 -12.33 27.58
C ARG A 106 1.53 -11.65 28.94
N HIS A 107 2.31 -10.58 29.06
CA HIS A 107 2.47 -9.88 30.33
C HIS A 107 1.32 -8.91 30.58
N VAL A 108 0.71 -8.95 31.76
CA VAL A 108 -0.47 -8.13 32.12
C VAL A 108 -0.20 -6.62 32.06
N ASP A 109 1.01 -6.17 32.37
CA ASP A 109 1.40 -4.76 32.37
C ASP A 109 2.11 -4.34 31.07
N VAL A 110 2.23 -5.21 30.07
CA VAL A 110 2.78 -4.90 28.75
C VAL A 110 1.75 -5.27 27.69
N ILE A 111 1.01 -4.26 27.28
CA ILE A 111 -0.10 -4.40 26.35
C ILE A 111 0.41 -4.11 24.95
N GLU A 112 0.29 -5.10 24.06
CA GLU A 112 0.69 -4.99 22.66
C GLU A 112 -0.56 -5.00 21.77
N MET A 113 -0.68 -3.98 20.92
CA MET A 113 -1.74 -3.91 19.93
C MET A 113 -1.16 -3.58 18.55
N ASP A 114 -1.79 -4.10 17.51
CA ASP A 114 -1.52 -3.77 16.11
C ASP A 114 -2.59 -2.78 15.62
N ALA A 115 -2.15 -1.57 15.30
CA ALA A 115 -3.05 -0.52 14.81
C ALA A 115 -3.67 -0.84 13.45
N ALA A 116 -3.15 -1.81 12.69
CA ALA A 116 -3.78 -2.26 11.45
C ALA A 116 -5.09 -3.03 11.73
N SER A 117 -5.17 -3.72 12.87
CA SER A 117 -6.36 -4.46 13.31
C SER A 117 -7.30 -3.60 14.17
N HIS A 118 -6.78 -2.55 14.81
CA HIS A 118 -7.45 -1.68 15.78
C HIS A 118 -7.25 -0.21 15.41
N THR A 119 -7.92 0.23 14.34
CA THR A 119 -7.76 1.60 13.80
C THR A 119 -8.66 2.63 14.46
N GLY A 120 -9.64 2.18 15.24
CA GLY A 120 -10.73 2.98 15.80
C GLY A 120 -10.30 3.89 16.95
N ILE A 121 -11.10 4.93 17.19
CA ILE A 121 -10.93 5.78 18.36
C ILE A 121 -11.33 5.05 19.65
N ASP A 122 -12.24 4.09 19.58
CA ASP A 122 -12.76 3.41 20.74
C ASP A 122 -11.70 2.48 21.37
N ASP A 123 -10.91 1.79 20.55
CA ASP A 123 -9.75 1.01 21.01
C ASP A 123 -8.73 1.90 21.76
N ILE A 124 -8.48 3.09 21.24
CA ILE A 124 -7.57 4.06 21.89
C ILE A 124 -8.17 4.66 23.16
N ARG A 125 -9.49 4.89 23.22
CA ARG A 125 -10.16 5.33 24.45
C ARG A 125 -10.02 4.31 25.57
N GLU A 126 -10.17 3.03 25.26
CA GLU A 126 -9.95 1.96 26.25
C GLU A 126 -8.51 2.01 26.81
N ILE A 127 -7.51 2.20 25.94
CA ILE A 127 -6.12 2.39 26.38
C ILE A 127 -5.99 3.62 27.29
N ILE A 128 -6.57 4.76 26.91
CA ILE A 128 -6.50 6.02 27.70
C ILE A 128 -7.15 5.85 29.07
N GLU A 129 -8.24 5.11 29.18
CA GLU A 129 -8.87 4.79 30.44
C GLU A 129 -7.99 3.88 31.31
N GLN A 130 -7.38 2.87 30.71
CA GLN A 130 -6.49 1.94 31.38
C GLN A 130 -5.16 2.58 31.84
N VAL A 131 -4.70 3.66 31.18
CA VAL A 131 -3.48 4.41 31.54
C VAL A 131 -3.55 4.97 32.95
N ARG A 132 -4.75 5.26 33.47
CA ARG A 132 -4.94 5.80 34.84
C ARG A 132 -4.59 4.80 35.94
N TYR A 133 -4.62 3.51 35.64
CA TYR A 133 -4.37 2.46 36.62
C TYR A 133 -2.90 2.11 36.66
N ARG A 134 -2.37 1.96 37.89
CA ARG A 134 -0.98 1.53 38.12
C ARG A 134 -0.75 0.10 37.60
N PRO A 135 0.49 -0.25 37.26
CA PRO A 135 0.84 -1.62 36.91
C PRO A 135 0.56 -2.59 38.07
N VAL A 136 0.21 -3.82 37.74
CA VAL A 136 -0.14 -4.87 38.71
C VAL A 136 1.12 -5.51 39.33
N SER A 137 2.12 -5.80 38.50
CA SER A 137 3.31 -6.57 38.91
C SER A 137 4.62 -5.94 38.46
N ALA A 138 4.62 -5.24 37.33
CA ALA A 138 5.80 -4.61 36.77
C ALA A 138 6.04 -3.20 37.32
N ARG A 139 7.19 -2.60 36.99
CA ARG A 139 7.53 -1.21 37.34
C ARG A 139 6.76 -0.20 36.51
N TYR A 140 6.64 -0.46 35.21
CA TYR A 140 5.93 0.40 34.26
C TYR A 140 4.84 -0.39 33.55
N LYS A 141 3.71 0.28 33.32
CA LYS A 141 2.70 -0.17 32.38
C LYS A 141 3.12 0.29 30.99
N VAL A 142 3.42 -0.65 30.10
CA VAL A 142 3.97 -0.36 28.78
C VAL A 142 2.95 -0.68 27.72
N TYR A 143 2.68 0.29 26.85
CA TYR A 143 1.82 0.12 25.68
C TYR A 143 2.68 0.08 24.42
N ILE A 144 2.67 -1.04 23.73
CA ILE A 144 3.32 -1.22 22.43
C ILE A 144 2.24 -1.13 21.35
N ILE A 145 2.33 -0.12 20.49
CA ILE A 145 1.39 0.08 19.39
C ILE A 145 2.18 -0.06 18.09
N ASP A 146 1.97 -1.20 17.43
CA ASP A 146 2.61 -1.49 16.13
C ASP A 146 1.81 -0.89 14.98
N GLU A 147 2.51 -0.56 13.88
CA GLU A 147 2.02 0.12 12.68
C GLU A 147 1.13 1.34 13.02
N VAL A 148 1.57 2.15 14.00
CA VAL A 148 0.82 3.28 14.55
C VAL A 148 0.29 4.25 13.50
N HIS A 149 0.91 4.32 12.33
CA HIS A 149 0.46 5.16 11.20
C HIS A 149 -0.92 4.76 10.64
N MET A 150 -1.44 3.59 11.01
CA MET A 150 -2.78 3.12 10.63
C MET A 150 -3.89 3.70 11.53
N LEU A 151 -3.54 4.33 12.66
CA LEU A 151 -4.51 4.97 13.53
C LEU A 151 -5.20 6.14 12.82
N SER A 152 -6.49 6.31 13.11
CA SER A 152 -7.26 7.46 12.64
C SER A 152 -6.75 8.77 13.26
N THR A 153 -6.98 9.89 12.58
CA THR A 153 -6.64 11.22 13.13
C THR A 153 -7.28 11.49 14.48
N GLN A 154 -8.49 10.98 14.69
CA GLN A 154 -9.21 11.12 15.97
C GLN A 154 -8.54 10.31 17.08
N ALA A 155 -8.04 9.10 16.77
CA ALA A 155 -7.30 8.26 17.71
C ALA A 155 -5.97 8.92 18.11
N PHE A 156 -5.22 9.49 17.17
CA PHE A 156 -4.03 10.29 17.49
C PHE A 156 -4.34 11.47 18.40
N ASN A 157 -5.39 12.23 18.11
CA ASN A 157 -5.80 13.38 18.94
C ASN A 157 -6.18 12.95 20.37
N GLY A 158 -6.80 11.79 20.52
CA GLY A 158 -7.10 11.20 21.83
C GLY A 158 -5.84 10.94 22.66
N LEU A 159 -4.76 10.47 22.03
CA LEU A 159 -3.49 10.18 22.70
C LEU A 159 -2.70 11.44 23.10
N LEU A 160 -2.91 12.59 22.43
CA LEU A 160 -2.08 13.78 22.64
C LEU A 160 -2.06 14.23 24.09
N LYS A 161 -3.21 14.28 24.77
CA LYS A 161 -3.28 14.70 26.18
C LYS A 161 -2.45 13.79 27.09
N THR A 162 -2.52 12.49 26.86
CA THR A 162 -1.75 11.50 27.64
C THR A 162 -0.24 11.56 27.33
N LEU A 163 0.14 11.96 26.10
CA LEU A 163 1.54 12.15 25.73
C LEU A 163 2.11 13.48 26.22
N GLU A 164 1.27 14.49 26.47
CA GLU A 164 1.66 15.79 27.07
C GLU A 164 1.87 15.68 28.57
N GLU A 165 0.94 15.01 29.26
CA GLU A 165 0.96 14.82 30.69
C GLU A 165 0.87 13.32 31.05
N PRO A 166 1.92 12.53 30.71
CA PRO A 166 1.89 11.10 30.93
C PRO A 166 2.06 10.79 32.42
N PRO A 167 1.31 9.82 32.97
CA PRO A 167 1.57 9.30 34.32
C PRO A 167 2.99 8.71 34.38
N GLU A 168 3.69 8.89 35.51
CA GLU A 168 5.08 8.44 35.67
C GLU A 168 5.26 6.94 35.44
N HIS A 169 4.25 6.15 35.79
CA HIS A 169 4.26 4.69 35.68
C HIS A 169 3.90 4.17 34.28
N VAL A 170 3.66 5.04 33.29
CA VAL A 170 3.26 4.63 31.94
C VAL A 170 4.36 4.92 30.94
N LYS A 171 4.56 4.00 30.01
CA LYS A 171 5.48 4.15 28.87
C LYS A 171 4.79 3.74 27.58
N PHE A 172 4.98 4.53 26.52
CA PHE A 172 4.50 4.22 25.18
C PHE A 172 5.66 3.82 24.29
N ILE A 173 5.47 2.79 23.46
CA ILE A 173 6.40 2.39 22.42
C ILE A 173 5.63 2.23 21.14
N PHE A 174 5.78 3.20 20.24
CA PHE A 174 5.17 3.21 18.93
C PHE A 174 6.11 2.60 17.90
N ALA A 175 5.60 1.80 16.99
CA ALA A 175 6.35 1.30 15.85
C ALA A 175 5.64 1.66 14.54
N THR A 176 6.39 2.05 13.52
CA THR A 176 5.83 2.41 12.21
C THR A 176 6.78 2.10 11.06
N THR A 177 6.22 1.71 9.93
CA THR A 177 6.92 1.65 8.64
C THR A 177 6.88 3.01 7.92
N GLU A 178 5.89 3.86 8.22
CA GLU A 178 5.63 5.12 7.52
C GLU A 178 5.57 6.32 8.47
N ILE A 179 6.74 6.84 8.86
CA ILE A 179 6.82 7.97 9.79
C ILE A 179 6.14 9.24 9.28
N ARG A 180 6.07 9.41 7.94
CA ARG A 180 5.45 10.61 7.32
C ARG A 180 3.94 10.70 7.54
N LYS A 181 3.28 9.59 7.83
CA LYS A 181 1.86 9.53 8.15
C LYS A 181 1.56 9.84 9.62
N VAL A 182 2.57 9.83 10.49
CA VAL A 182 2.39 10.13 11.92
C VAL A 182 2.41 11.65 12.11
N PRO A 183 1.41 12.22 12.84
CA PRO A 183 1.35 13.66 13.10
C PRO A 183 2.59 14.18 13.83
N ILE A 184 3.07 15.36 13.42
CA ILE A 184 4.25 15.99 14.02
C ILE A 184 4.06 16.29 15.52
N THR A 185 2.81 16.51 15.93
CA THR A 185 2.42 16.72 17.35
C THR A 185 2.72 15.52 18.22
N VAL A 186 2.60 14.30 17.68
CA VAL A 186 2.97 13.04 18.36
C VAL A 186 4.50 12.86 18.32
N LEU A 187 5.10 13.06 17.14
CA LEU A 187 6.55 12.88 16.95
C LEU A 187 7.38 13.79 17.88
N SER A 188 6.94 15.03 18.12
CA SER A 188 7.64 15.99 18.99
C SER A 188 7.68 15.57 20.47
N ARG A 189 6.83 14.61 20.89
CA ARG A 189 6.72 14.10 22.26
C ARG A 189 7.35 12.72 22.44
N CYS A 190 7.88 12.16 21.35
CA CYS A 190 8.49 10.84 21.33
C CYS A 190 10.00 10.92 21.13
N GLN A 191 10.75 10.10 21.85
CA GLN A 191 12.15 9.83 21.51
C GLN A 191 12.17 8.91 20.30
N ARG A 192 12.71 9.40 19.18
CA ARG A 192 12.74 8.68 17.91
C ARG A 192 14.00 7.83 17.76
N PHE A 193 13.81 6.61 17.25
CA PHE A 193 14.86 5.70 16.80
C PHE A 193 14.57 5.19 15.40
N ASP A 194 15.49 5.46 14.49
CA ASP A 194 15.40 5.01 13.10
C ASP A 194 16.20 3.70 12.95
N LEU A 195 15.50 2.57 12.88
CA LEU A 195 16.10 1.27 12.63
C LEU A 195 16.50 1.17 11.16
N ARG A 196 17.77 0.91 10.91
CA ARG A 196 18.33 0.85 9.57
C ARG A 196 18.06 -0.51 8.92
N ARG A 197 18.06 -0.52 7.59
CA ARG A 197 18.13 -1.79 6.85
C ARG A 197 19.42 -2.50 7.21
N ILE A 198 19.35 -3.81 7.39
CA ILE A 198 20.51 -4.65 7.63
C ILE A 198 21.24 -4.81 6.30
N SER A 199 22.57 -4.67 6.31
CA SER A 199 23.37 -4.86 5.10
C SER A 199 23.27 -6.30 4.59
N ALA A 200 23.45 -6.53 3.29
CA ALA A 200 23.45 -7.87 2.73
C ALA A 200 24.56 -8.74 3.34
N SER A 201 25.74 -8.17 3.62
CA SER A 201 26.85 -8.86 4.31
C SER A 201 26.50 -9.32 5.72
N ASP A 202 25.80 -8.46 6.48
CA ASP A 202 25.37 -8.80 7.85
C ASP A 202 24.28 -9.88 7.84
N LEU A 203 23.35 -9.81 6.86
CA LEU A 203 22.34 -10.86 6.67
C LEU A 203 22.96 -12.21 6.31
N VAL A 204 23.95 -12.24 5.41
CA VAL A 204 24.68 -13.47 5.09
C VAL A 204 25.36 -14.04 6.35
N GLY A 205 26.03 -13.21 7.16
CA GLY A 205 26.62 -13.62 8.43
C GLY A 205 25.59 -14.20 9.40
N LEU A 206 24.43 -13.55 9.51
CA LEU A 206 23.32 -14.04 10.34
C LEU A 206 22.81 -15.40 9.84
N PHE A 207 22.56 -15.55 8.53
CA PHE A 207 22.05 -16.79 7.95
C PHE A 207 23.07 -17.93 8.07
N THR A 208 24.36 -17.67 7.85
CA THR A 208 25.44 -18.64 8.06
C THR A 208 25.45 -19.13 9.50
N THR A 209 25.34 -18.22 10.47
CA THR A 209 25.29 -18.57 11.90
C THR A 209 24.08 -19.43 12.23
N ILE A 210 22.92 -19.11 11.65
CA ILE A 210 21.68 -19.85 11.89
C ILE A 210 21.71 -21.21 11.21
N ALA A 211 22.18 -21.30 9.96
CA ALA A 211 22.34 -22.57 9.25
C ALA A 211 23.26 -23.53 10.01
N ALA A 212 24.38 -23.02 10.53
CA ALA A 212 25.29 -23.79 11.37
C ALA A 212 24.61 -24.28 12.67
N LYS A 213 23.80 -23.45 13.33
CA LYS A 213 23.03 -23.84 14.54
C LYS A 213 21.95 -24.88 14.26
N GLU A 214 21.36 -24.89 13.07
CA GLU A 214 20.39 -25.89 12.63
C GLU A 214 21.07 -27.15 12.06
N GLY A 215 22.40 -27.16 11.88
CA GLY A 215 23.14 -28.27 11.28
C GLY A 215 22.87 -28.42 9.78
N ILE A 216 22.59 -27.34 9.09
CA ILE A 216 22.22 -27.29 7.67
C ILE A 216 23.42 -26.84 6.86
N GLU A 217 23.75 -27.58 5.79
CA GLU A 217 24.74 -27.19 4.81
C GLU A 217 24.13 -26.14 3.86
N ALA A 218 24.78 -25.00 3.72
CA ALA A 218 24.32 -23.91 2.88
C ALA A 218 25.48 -23.33 2.06
N GLU A 219 25.26 -23.20 0.76
CA GLU A 219 26.22 -22.56 -0.13
C GLU A 219 26.23 -21.04 0.11
N ALA A 220 27.43 -20.44 0.07
CA ALA A 220 27.58 -18.99 0.27
C ALA A 220 26.78 -18.16 -0.75
N ASP A 221 26.74 -18.60 -2.00
CA ASP A 221 25.99 -17.96 -3.07
C ASP A 221 24.47 -18.04 -2.85
N ALA A 222 23.98 -19.17 -2.32
CA ALA A 222 22.58 -19.33 -1.94
C ALA A 222 22.19 -18.34 -0.85
N LEU A 223 23.00 -18.23 0.20
CA LEU A 223 22.76 -17.27 1.29
C LEU A 223 22.85 -15.82 0.81
N ALA A 224 23.76 -15.51 -0.11
CA ALA A 224 23.85 -14.18 -0.72
C ALA A 224 22.60 -13.82 -1.55
N MET A 225 22.04 -14.78 -2.29
CA MET A 225 20.79 -14.58 -3.05
C MET A 225 19.61 -14.34 -2.09
N ILE A 226 19.49 -15.13 -1.01
CA ILE A 226 18.45 -14.93 0.00
C ILE A 226 18.60 -13.56 0.68
N ALA A 227 19.83 -13.16 1.05
CA ALA A 227 20.10 -11.87 1.67
C ALA A 227 19.72 -10.68 0.77
N ARG A 228 19.96 -10.81 -0.54
CA ARG A 228 19.53 -9.81 -1.53
C ARG A 228 18.02 -9.74 -1.63
N ALA A 229 17.34 -10.87 -1.78
CA ALA A 229 15.89 -10.95 -1.88
C ALA A 229 15.19 -10.45 -0.62
N ALA A 230 15.85 -10.52 0.53
CA ALA A 230 15.35 -10.00 1.80
C ALA A 230 15.37 -8.47 1.93
N GLU A 231 16.05 -7.74 1.03
CA GLU A 231 16.11 -6.26 0.97
C GLU A 231 16.41 -5.58 2.32
N GLY A 232 17.22 -6.20 3.16
CA GLY A 232 17.60 -5.70 4.49
C GLY A 232 16.60 -6.03 5.60
N SER A 233 15.65 -6.92 5.35
CA SER A 233 14.68 -7.46 6.31
C SER A 233 15.15 -8.81 6.86
N ALA A 234 15.51 -8.88 8.14
CA ALA A 234 15.88 -10.15 8.76
C ALA A 234 14.70 -11.15 8.81
N ARG A 235 13.47 -10.66 9.02
CA ARG A 235 12.28 -11.51 9.08
C ARG A 235 12.01 -12.20 7.75
N ASP A 236 12.03 -11.42 6.65
CA ASP A 236 11.72 -11.94 5.33
C ASP A 236 12.85 -12.86 4.85
N GLY A 237 14.11 -12.50 5.11
CA GLY A 237 15.26 -13.36 4.81
C GLY A 237 15.25 -14.68 5.57
N LEU A 238 14.89 -14.70 6.86
CA LEU A 238 14.75 -15.95 7.62
C LEU A 238 13.56 -16.79 7.13
N SER A 239 12.50 -16.15 6.64
CA SER A 239 11.38 -16.87 6.02
C SER A 239 11.77 -17.50 4.68
N LEU A 240 12.56 -16.77 3.87
CA LEU A 240 13.11 -17.29 2.62
C LEU A 240 14.11 -18.43 2.87
N LEU A 241 14.97 -18.29 3.89
CA LEU A 241 15.89 -19.36 4.29
C LEU A 241 15.14 -20.63 4.72
N ASP A 242 14.08 -20.48 5.46
CA ASP A 242 13.21 -21.56 5.92
C ASP A 242 12.56 -22.32 4.74
N GLN A 243 12.07 -21.56 3.75
CA GLN A 243 11.55 -22.10 2.51
C GLN A 243 12.63 -22.82 1.68
N ALA A 244 13.84 -22.24 1.61
CA ALA A 244 14.97 -22.85 0.89
C ALA A 244 15.40 -24.19 1.53
N ILE A 245 15.42 -24.28 2.86
CA ILE A 245 15.69 -25.51 3.60
C ILE A 245 14.64 -26.58 3.28
N ALA A 246 13.36 -26.19 3.28
CA ALA A 246 12.27 -27.09 2.99
C ALA A 246 12.30 -27.58 1.52
N HIS A 247 12.66 -26.68 0.58
CA HIS A 247 12.76 -27.00 -0.85
C HIS A 247 13.96 -27.90 -1.17
N GLY A 248 15.11 -27.65 -0.51
CA GLY A 248 16.35 -28.39 -0.74
C GLY A 248 16.51 -29.64 0.14
N ALA A 249 15.42 -30.13 0.81
CA ALA A 249 15.45 -31.31 1.68
C ALA A 249 16.58 -31.29 2.75
N GLY A 250 16.88 -30.09 3.27
CA GLY A 250 17.89 -29.92 4.35
C GLY A 250 19.26 -29.42 3.86
N VAL A 251 19.44 -29.17 2.56
CA VAL A 251 20.63 -28.54 1.99
C VAL A 251 20.19 -27.29 1.20
N VAL A 252 20.87 -26.17 1.43
CA VAL A 252 20.55 -24.90 0.73
C VAL A 252 21.53 -24.69 -0.41
N GLN A 253 21.14 -25.13 -1.60
CA GLN A 253 21.92 -24.99 -2.84
C GLN A 253 21.52 -23.75 -3.62
N ALA A 254 22.47 -23.12 -4.31
CA ALA A 254 22.25 -21.92 -5.11
C ALA A 254 21.22 -22.14 -6.22
N GLU A 255 21.23 -23.29 -6.89
CA GLU A 255 20.30 -23.64 -7.96
C GLU A 255 18.85 -23.78 -7.42
N ALA A 256 18.68 -24.47 -6.31
CA ALA A 256 17.36 -24.63 -5.65
C ALA A 256 16.79 -23.29 -5.20
N VAL A 257 17.63 -22.40 -4.63
CA VAL A 257 17.23 -21.04 -4.21
C VAL A 257 16.86 -20.19 -5.41
N ARG A 258 17.60 -20.31 -6.53
CA ARG A 258 17.30 -19.59 -7.78
C ARG A 258 15.91 -19.98 -8.31
N GLY A 259 15.62 -21.27 -8.37
CA GLY A 259 14.30 -21.77 -8.78
C GLY A 259 13.19 -21.34 -7.82
N MET A 260 13.42 -21.43 -6.52
CA MET A 260 12.45 -21.02 -5.48
C MET A 260 12.11 -19.53 -5.53
N LEU A 261 13.10 -18.68 -5.77
CA LEU A 261 12.92 -17.23 -5.85
C LEU A 261 12.33 -16.80 -7.22
N GLY A 262 12.16 -17.74 -8.16
CA GLY A 262 11.68 -17.43 -9.50
C GLY A 262 12.63 -16.48 -10.25
N LEU A 263 13.90 -16.44 -9.81
CA LEU A 263 14.89 -15.61 -10.48
C LEU A 263 15.06 -16.20 -11.90
N ALA A 264 14.66 -15.43 -12.90
CA ALA A 264 15.01 -15.75 -14.27
C ALA A 264 16.52 -16.02 -14.33
N ASP A 265 16.93 -16.99 -15.13
CA ASP A 265 18.35 -17.23 -15.32
C ASP A 265 19.01 -15.90 -15.69
N ARG A 266 19.82 -15.35 -14.80
CA ARG A 266 20.40 -14.01 -14.97
C ARG A 266 21.25 -13.90 -16.23
N ALA A 267 21.80 -15.02 -16.68
CA ALA A 267 22.47 -15.07 -17.97
C ALA A 267 21.48 -14.76 -19.11
N ARG A 268 20.26 -15.29 -19.03
CA ARG A 268 19.21 -15.02 -20.02
C ARG A 268 18.69 -13.57 -19.99
N ILE A 269 18.66 -12.93 -18.81
CA ILE A 269 18.36 -11.50 -18.71
C ILE A 269 19.45 -10.66 -19.38
N VAL A 270 20.72 -11.06 -19.23
CA VAL A 270 21.85 -10.41 -19.91
C VAL A 270 21.73 -10.55 -21.42
N ASP A 271 21.35 -11.74 -21.91
CA ASP A 271 21.14 -11.98 -23.35
C ASP A 271 19.94 -11.19 -23.87
N LEU A 272 18.81 -11.15 -23.12
CA LEU A 272 17.66 -10.32 -23.44
C LEU A 272 18.03 -8.83 -23.54
N PHE A 273 18.78 -8.31 -22.56
CA PHE A 273 19.29 -6.95 -22.59
C PHE A 273 20.18 -6.69 -23.81
N GLN A 274 21.04 -7.65 -24.17
CA GLN A 274 21.89 -7.55 -25.35
C GLN A 274 21.07 -7.42 -26.63
N HIS A 275 20.03 -8.24 -26.81
CA HIS A 275 19.13 -8.16 -27.97
C HIS A 275 18.40 -6.83 -28.04
N ILE A 276 17.91 -6.31 -26.89
CA ILE A 276 17.26 -5.00 -26.79
C ILE A 276 18.21 -3.88 -27.22
N VAL A 277 19.44 -3.86 -26.69
CA VAL A 277 20.41 -2.81 -27.00
C VAL A 277 20.86 -2.88 -28.48
N LYS A 278 20.91 -4.07 -29.08
CA LYS A 278 21.16 -4.25 -30.52
C LYS A 278 19.95 -3.91 -31.39
N GLY A 279 18.75 -3.73 -30.80
CA GLY A 279 17.49 -3.50 -31.50
C GLY A 279 16.96 -4.72 -32.24
N ASP A 280 17.44 -5.91 -31.91
CA ASP A 280 16.96 -7.17 -32.48
C ASP A 280 15.68 -7.61 -31.75
N VAL A 281 14.56 -7.09 -32.25
CA VAL A 281 13.21 -7.35 -31.67
C VAL A 281 12.88 -8.85 -31.76
N ALA A 282 13.22 -9.52 -32.86
CA ALA A 282 12.86 -10.92 -33.05
C ALA A 282 13.60 -11.83 -32.07
N ALA A 283 14.91 -11.60 -31.87
CA ALA A 283 15.69 -12.35 -30.89
C ALA A 283 15.28 -12.03 -29.46
N ALA A 284 14.93 -10.77 -29.14
CA ALA A 284 14.46 -10.39 -27.83
C ALA A 284 13.11 -11.07 -27.47
N LEU A 285 12.17 -11.12 -28.40
CA LEU A 285 10.89 -11.82 -28.21
C LEU A 285 11.08 -13.34 -28.11
N GLY A 286 11.98 -13.92 -28.94
CA GLY A 286 12.30 -15.34 -28.84
C GLY A 286 12.90 -15.72 -27.49
N GLU A 287 13.84 -14.92 -26.97
CA GLU A 287 14.42 -15.16 -25.65
C GLU A 287 13.40 -15.00 -24.53
N PHE A 288 12.53 -13.99 -24.62
CA PHE A 288 11.44 -13.82 -23.66
C PHE A 288 10.46 -15.01 -23.69
N GLN A 289 10.06 -15.47 -24.87
CA GLN A 289 9.18 -16.63 -25.03
C GLN A 289 9.78 -17.89 -24.41
N ASN A 290 11.08 -18.13 -24.63
CA ASN A 290 11.79 -19.25 -24.03
C ASN A 290 11.79 -19.19 -22.49
N GLN A 291 11.93 -17.99 -21.92
CA GLN A 291 11.84 -17.79 -20.47
C GLN A 291 10.41 -18.01 -19.95
N TYR A 292 9.42 -17.51 -20.68
CA TYR A 292 8.02 -17.69 -20.34
C TYR A 292 7.58 -19.17 -20.38
N GLU A 293 8.00 -19.93 -21.40
CA GLU A 293 7.75 -21.38 -21.51
C GLU A 293 8.47 -22.18 -20.41
N ALA A 294 9.61 -21.70 -19.95
CA ALA A 294 10.31 -22.25 -18.78
C ALA A 294 9.64 -21.89 -17.43
N GLY A 295 8.54 -21.11 -17.46
CA GLY A 295 7.76 -20.77 -16.27
C GLY A 295 8.10 -19.40 -15.64
N ALA A 296 8.93 -18.57 -16.26
CA ALA A 296 9.24 -17.24 -15.74
C ALA A 296 8.01 -16.32 -15.80
N ASN A 297 7.78 -15.56 -14.73
CA ASN A 297 6.71 -14.57 -14.68
C ASN A 297 7.12 -13.34 -15.53
N PRO A 298 6.29 -12.86 -16.49
CA PRO A 298 6.57 -11.70 -17.32
C PRO A 298 6.95 -10.44 -16.56
N VAL A 299 6.30 -10.17 -15.42
CA VAL A 299 6.57 -9.00 -14.56
C VAL A 299 7.95 -9.12 -13.93
N VAL A 300 8.33 -10.33 -13.48
CA VAL A 300 9.67 -10.60 -12.90
C VAL A 300 10.76 -10.42 -13.95
N VAL A 301 10.58 -10.92 -15.18
CA VAL A 301 11.54 -10.74 -16.28
C VAL A 301 11.79 -9.25 -16.56
N LEU A 302 10.72 -8.42 -16.62
CA LEU A 302 10.86 -6.98 -16.81
C LEU A 302 11.52 -6.29 -15.61
N THR A 303 11.27 -6.75 -14.40
CA THR A 303 11.88 -6.22 -13.17
C THR A 303 13.37 -6.54 -13.12
N ASP A 304 13.75 -7.79 -13.41
CA ASP A 304 15.16 -8.20 -13.49
C ASP A 304 15.92 -7.45 -14.61
N LEU A 305 15.24 -7.21 -15.74
CA LEU A 305 15.77 -6.39 -16.84
C LEU A 305 16.00 -4.92 -16.40
N ALA A 306 15.10 -4.38 -15.58
CA ALA A 306 15.27 -3.05 -14.98
C ALA A 306 16.45 -3.03 -14.01
N ASP A 307 16.58 -4.01 -13.13
CA ASP A 307 17.70 -4.14 -12.20
C ASP A 307 19.03 -4.25 -12.91
N PHE A 308 19.08 -5.03 -14.00
CA PHE A 308 20.29 -5.13 -14.82
C PHE A 308 20.61 -3.81 -15.53
N THR A 309 19.60 -3.10 -16.06
CA THR A 309 19.79 -1.76 -16.65
C THR A 309 20.34 -0.76 -15.64
N HIS A 310 19.83 -0.80 -14.38
CA HIS A 310 20.33 0.01 -13.28
C HIS A 310 21.78 -0.35 -12.94
N LEU A 311 22.12 -1.64 -12.86
CA LEU A 311 23.47 -2.12 -12.61
C LEU A 311 24.45 -1.57 -13.67
N VAL A 312 24.12 -1.74 -14.96
CA VAL A 312 24.94 -1.21 -16.08
C VAL A 312 25.12 0.30 -15.97
N THR A 313 24.05 1.02 -15.64
CA THR A 313 24.11 2.49 -15.45
C THR A 313 24.98 2.86 -14.27
N ARG A 314 24.86 2.16 -13.14
CA ARG A 314 25.66 2.40 -11.93
C ARG A 314 27.15 2.16 -12.17
N LEU A 315 27.52 1.08 -12.88
CA LEU A 315 28.90 0.75 -13.23
C LEU A 315 29.57 1.80 -14.10
N LYS A 316 28.80 2.56 -14.85
CA LYS A 316 29.30 3.66 -15.67
C LYS A 316 29.88 4.83 -14.84
N TYR A 317 29.33 5.04 -13.63
CA TYR A 317 29.73 6.12 -12.72
C TYR A 317 30.54 5.62 -11.52
N VAL A 318 30.31 4.38 -11.10
CA VAL A 318 30.95 3.75 -9.94
C VAL A 318 31.48 2.37 -10.35
N PRO A 319 32.65 2.29 -10.98
CA PRO A 319 33.22 1.02 -11.45
C PRO A 319 33.43 -0.01 -10.33
N ASP A 320 33.73 0.45 -9.11
CA ASP A 320 33.91 -0.41 -7.93
C ASP A 320 32.64 -1.21 -7.54
N ALA A 321 31.48 -0.81 -8.01
CA ALA A 321 30.25 -1.56 -7.84
C ALA A 321 30.27 -2.95 -8.53
N ALA A 322 31.22 -3.20 -9.43
CA ALA A 322 31.46 -4.52 -9.99
C ALA A 322 32.00 -5.54 -8.97
N ASN A 323 32.59 -5.07 -7.87
CA ASN A 323 33.16 -5.92 -6.83
C ASN A 323 32.12 -6.41 -5.80
N ASP A 324 30.84 -6.15 -6.05
CA ASP A 324 29.75 -6.62 -5.19
C ASP A 324 29.69 -8.17 -5.25
N PRO A 325 29.93 -8.87 -4.14
CA PRO A 325 29.95 -10.34 -4.09
C PRO A 325 28.58 -10.96 -4.41
N SER A 326 27.53 -10.16 -4.44
CA SER A 326 26.19 -10.61 -4.78
C SER A 326 25.93 -10.71 -6.31
N LEU A 327 26.85 -10.22 -7.16
CA LEU A 327 26.76 -10.31 -8.61
C LEU A 327 27.35 -11.63 -9.10
N SER A 328 26.64 -12.29 -10.01
CA SER A 328 27.22 -13.43 -10.73
C SER A 328 28.39 -12.98 -11.62
N GLU A 329 29.30 -13.88 -11.93
CA GLU A 329 30.46 -13.58 -12.78
C GLU A 329 30.03 -13.09 -14.19
N VAL A 330 28.95 -13.67 -14.72
CA VAL A 330 28.37 -13.28 -16.01
C VAL A 330 27.83 -11.86 -15.95
N GLU A 331 27.04 -11.53 -14.92
CA GLU A 331 26.51 -10.16 -14.73
C GLU A 331 27.66 -9.14 -14.60
N ARG A 332 28.64 -9.44 -13.75
CA ARG A 332 29.79 -8.56 -13.52
C ARG A 332 30.55 -8.24 -14.79
N THR A 333 30.88 -9.29 -15.55
CA THR A 333 31.68 -9.16 -16.79
C THR A 333 30.91 -8.44 -17.89
N LYS A 334 29.66 -8.89 -18.15
CA LYS A 334 28.81 -8.34 -19.21
C LYS A 334 28.31 -6.94 -18.89
N ALA A 335 27.91 -6.67 -17.64
CA ALA A 335 27.49 -5.32 -17.26
C ALA A 335 28.63 -4.30 -17.38
N ALA A 336 29.88 -4.69 -17.06
CA ALA A 336 31.05 -3.83 -17.26
C ALA A 336 31.35 -3.59 -18.77
N GLU A 337 31.12 -4.59 -19.64
CA GLU A 337 31.20 -4.45 -21.10
C GLU A 337 30.13 -3.47 -21.61
N PHE A 338 28.86 -3.67 -21.25
CA PHE A 338 27.75 -2.76 -21.62
C PHE A 338 27.90 -1.35 -21.06
N ALA A 339 28.44 -1.20 -19.86
CA ALA A 339 28.71 0.10 -19.27
C ALA A 339 29.68 0.94 -20.14
N LYS A 340 30.61 0.30 -20.85
CA LYS A 340 31.52 0.97 -21.79
C LYS A 340 30.85 1.28 -23.12
N GLY A 341 30.04 0.33 -23.65
CA GLY A 341 29.50 0.39 -25.02
C GLY A 341 28.20 1.17 -25.16
N VAL A 342 27.31 1.19 -24.13
CA VAL A 342 25.97 1.76 -24.25
C VAL A 342 25.94 3.21 -23.75
N ALA A 343 25.28 4.12 -24.48
CA ALA A 343 25.15 5.51 -24.09
C ALA A 343 24.23 5.67 -22.85
N VAL A 344 24.54 6.64 -21.97
CA VAL A 344 23.70 6.93 -20.78
C VAL A 344 22.28 7.31 -21.16
N THR A 345 22.11 8.05 -22.25
CA THR A 345 20.81 8.44 -22.79
C THR A 345 19.94 7.25 -23.15
N THR A 346 20.54 6.20 -23.74
CA THR A 346 19.85 4.94 -24.04
C THR A 346 19.47 4.19 -22.76
N LEU A 347 20.40 4.05 -21.80
CA LEU A 347 20.13 3.40 -20.52
C LEU A 347 19.00 4.11 -19.74
N SER A 348 19.03 5.44 -19.67
CA SER A 348 17.99 6.23 -19.03
C SER A 348 16.62 6.08 -19.70
N ARG A 349 16.60 5.97 -21.04
CA ARG A 349 15.37 5.76 -21.80
C ARG A 349 14.79 4.38 -21.54
N ILE A 350 15.63 3.33 -21.61
CA ILE A 350 15.24 1.95 -21.28
C ILE A 350 14.67 1.89 -19.86
N TRP A 351 15.36 2.47 -18.89
CA TRP A 351 14.93 2.54 -17.50
C TRP A 351 13.54 3.20 -17.34
N GLN A 352 13.33 4.37 -17.95
CA GLN A 352 12.04 5.08 -17.87
C GLN A 352 10.89 4.28 -18.50
N MET A 353 11.18 3.56 -19.59
CA MET A 353 10.18 2.73 -20.25
C MET A 353 9.84 1.50 -19.43
N LEU A 354 10.81 0.87 -18.76
CA LEU A 354 10.60 -0.24 -17.84
C LEU A 354 9.77 0.18 -16.64
N LEU A 355 10.06 1.36 -16.02
CA LEU A 355 9.29 1.89 -14.90
C LEU A 355 7.79 2.10 -15.25
N LYS A 356 7.46 2.36 -16.51
CA LYS A 356 6.08 2.46 -16.99
C LYS A 356 5.52 1.11 -17.41
N GLY A 357 6.34 0.27 -18.06
CA GLY A 357 5.92 -1.01 -18.62
C GLY A 357 5.64 -2.07 -17.56
N ILE A 358 6.35 -2.06 -16.43
CA ILE A 358 6.15 -3.02 -15.34
C ILE A 358 4.71 -2.92 -14.77
N PRO A 359 4.22 -1.75 -14.29
CA PRO A 359 2.84 -1.65 -13.81
C PRO A 359 1.80 -1.81 -14.93
N GLU A 360 2.09 -1.45 -16.20
CA GLU A 360 1.22 -1.75 -17.34
C GLU A 360 1.03 -3.26 -17.51
N THR A 361 2.12 -4.03 -17.37
CA THR A 361 2.11 -5.50 -17.48
C THR A 361 1.38 -6.13 -16.29
N GLU A 362 1.64 -5.66 -15.07
CA GLU A 362 1.01 -6.14 -13.84
C GLU A 362 -0.52 -5.93 -13.85
N GLY A 363 -0.97 -4.76 -14.32
CA GLY A 363 -2.40 -4.42 -14.43
C GLY A 363 -3.12 -5.04 -15.63
N SER A 364 -2.40 -5.73 -16.54
CA SER A 364 -2.98 -6.31 -17.76
C SER A 364 -3.59 -7.69 -17.49
N SER A 365 -4.75 -7.95 -18.11
CA SER A 365 -5.35 -9.31 -18.14
C SER A 365 -4.53 -10.30 -18.99
N ARG A 366 -3.64 -9.81 -19.86
CA ARG A 366 -2.75 -10.61 -20.73
C ARG A 366 -1.31 -10.19 -20.49
N THR A 367 -0.76 -10.61 -19.35
CA THR A 367 0.58 -10.21 -18.88
C THR A 367 1.70 -10.50 -19.89
N ALA A 368 1.69 -11.67 -20.56
CA ALA A 368 2.71 -12.01 -21.54
C ALA A 368 2.69 -11.05 -22.75
N GLY A 369 1.52 -10.82 -23.35
CA GLY A 369 1.40 -9.90 -24.49
C GLY A 369 1.72 -8.44 -24.13
N ALA A 370 1.42 -8.01 -22.90
CA ALA A 370 1.81 -6.69 -22.42
C ALA A 370 3.34 -6.57 -22.28
N ALA A 371 4.00 -7.59 -21.74
CA ALA A 371 5.46 -7.64 -21.63
C ALA A 371 6.13 -7.62 -23.01
N GLU A 372 5.64 -8.40 -23.98
CA GLU A 372 6.12 -8.37 -25.36
C GLU A 372 6.06 -6.96 -25.96
N MET A 373 4.94 -6.26 -25.76
CA MET A 373 4.80 -4.88 -26.23
C MET A 373 5.77 -3.92 -25.55
N VAL A 374 6.10 -4.14 -24.27
CA VAL A 374 7.14 -3.38 -23.58
C VAL A 374 8.51 -3.66 -24.22
N LEU A 375 8.86 -4.93 -24.47
CA LEU A 375 10.13 -5.33 -25.09
C LEU A 375 10.28 -4.77 -26.50
N ILE A 376 9.23 -4.81 -27.32
CA ILE A 376 9.22 -4.19 -28.66
C ILE A 376 9.53 -2.70 -28.57
N ARG A 377 8.85 -2.00 -27.67
CA ARG A 377 9.06 -0.56 -27.44
C ARG A 377 10.50 -0.27 -27.01
N LEU A 378 11.07 -1.10 -26.12
CA LEU A 378 12.44 -0.96 -25.62
C LEU A 378 13.47 -1.12 -26.76
N ALA A 379 13.35 -2.17 -27.56
CA ALA A 379 14.26 -2.45 -28.65
C ALA A 379 14.23 -1.35 -29.72
N HIS A 380 13.05 -0.86 -30.07
CA HIS A 380 12.93 0.31 -30.96
C HIS A 380 13.53 1.57 -30.37
N ALA A 381 13.27 1.85 -29.08
CA ALA A 381 13.77 3.04 -28.41
C ALA A 381 15.29 3.05 -28.24
N ALA A 382 15.92 1.88 -28.09
CA ALA A 382 17.36 1.75 -27.97
C ALA A 382 18.10 2.24 -29.23
N HIS A 383 17.50 2.10 -30.41
CA HIS A 383 18.06 2.52 -31.69
C HIS A 383 17.76 3.96 -32.10
N LEU A 384 16.82 4.62 -31.44
CA LEU A 384 16.52 6.01 -31.78
C LEU A 384 17.69 6.92 -31.37
N PRO A 385 18.20 7.76 -32.30
CA PRO A 385 19.23 8.72 -31.96
C PRO A 385 18.73 9.66 -30.84
N ALA A 386 19.68 10.20 -30.06
CA ALA A 386 19.32 11.25 -29.10
C ALA A 386 18.69 12.43 -29.85
N PRO A 387 17.71 13.14 -29.25
CA PRO A 387 17.07 14.30 -29.90
C PRO A 387 18.07 15.34 -30.42
N GLU A 388 19.20 15.49 -29.72
CA GLU A 388 20.30 16.39 -30.09
C GLU A 388 21.05 15.89 -31.33
N ASP A 389 21.30 14.60 -31.43
CA ASP A 389 21.94 14.00 -32.60
C ASP A 389 21.01 13.98 -33.82
N ALA A 390 19.72 13.76 -33.60
CA ALA A 390 18.69 13.88 -34.64
C ALA A 390 18.60 15.31 -35.16
N ALA A 391 18.61 16.31 -34.26
CA ALA A 391 18.61 17.72 -34.62
C ALA A 391 19.89 18.11 -35.39
N ARG A 392 21.07 17.60 -34.98
CA ARG A 392 22.34 17.82 -35.66
C ARG A 392 22.34 17.24 -37.07
N ARG A 393 21.88 15.99 -37.23
CA ARG A 393 21.72 15.36 -38.53
C ARG A 393 20.75 16.08 -39.44
N LEU A 394 19.61 16.56 -38.90
CA LEU A 394 18.68 17.38 -39.65
C LEU A 394 19.31 18.72 -40.07
N ALA A 395 20.11 19.35 -39.23
CA ALA A 395 20.83 20.57 -39.56
C ALA A 395 21.89 20.33 -40.64
N GLU A 396 22.60 19.20 -40.60
CA GLU A 396 23.56 18.77 -41.63
C GLU A 396 22.86 18.49 -42.97
N PHE A 397 21.73 17.77 -42.97
CA PHE A 397 20.90 17.56 -44.18
C PHE A 397 20.31 18.86 -44.73
N SER A 398 20.02 19.84 -43.88
CA SER A 398 19.52 21.15 -44.32
C SER A 398 20.63 22.06 -44.85
N GLY A 399 21.88 21.81 -44.47
CA GLY A 399 23.07 22.54 -44.94
C GLY A 399 23.52 22.16 -46.34
N ASP A 400 23.31 20.91 -46.78
CA ASP A 400 23.78 20.40 -48.08
C ASP A 400 22.83 20.74 -49.26
N ASN A 401 21.64 21.31 -49.00
CA ASN A 401 20.68 21.70 -50.04
C ASN A 401 20.56 23.23 -50.23
N ALA A 402 21.51 23.99 -49.73
CA ALA A 402 21.62 25.39 -50.07
C ALA A 402 22.35 25.55 -51.42
N GLY A 403 21.65 25.33 -52.54
CA GLY A 403 22.06 25.74 -53.86
C GLY A 403 22.34 27.26 -53.86
N PRO A 404 23.24 27.75 -54.79
CA PRO A 404 23.71 29.10 -54.78
C PRO A 404 22.56 30.12 -54.87
N ARG A 405 22.42 30.97 -53.82
CA ARG A 405 21.51 32.09 -53.85
C ARG A 405 21.94 33.09 -54.94
N PRO A 406 21.05 33.56 -55.80
CA PRO A 406 21.36 34.61 -56.74
C PRO A 406 21.75 35.91 -55.98
N ALA A 407 22.89 36.47 -56.41
CA ALA A 407 23.41 37.75 -55.88
C ALA A 407 22.42 38.90 -56.15
N VAL A 408 22.03 39.60 -55.09
CA VAL A 408 21.30 40.88 -55.14
C VAL A 408 22.33 41.97 -55.26
N PRO A 409 22.24 42.94 -56.19
CA PRO A 409 23.19 44.01 -56.35
C PRO A 409 23.15 45.01 -55.20
N PRO A 410 24.25 45.69 -54.87
CA PRO A 410 24.34 46.62 -53.76
C PRO A 410 23.69 47.95 -54.10
N SER A 411 22.73 48.37 -53.27
CA SER A 411 22.29 49.77 -53.24
C SER A 411 22.92 50.47 -52.07
N GLY A 412 23.54 51.59 -52.39
CA GLY A 412 24.47 52.31 -51.55
C GLY A 412 23.87 53.17 -50.43
N ASN A 413 24.71 53.35 -49.48
CA ASN A 413 25.08 54.53 -48.73
C ASN A 413 24.04 55.27 -47.87
N SER A 414 24.21 55.26 -46.58
CA SER A 414 24.69 56.38 -45.77
C SER A 414 24.65 56.10 -44.26
N GLY A 415 25.69 56.34 -43.66
CA GLY A 415 26.22 56.92 -42.46
C GLY A 415 25.34 56.94 -41.19
N GLY A 416 25.95 56.52 -40.09
CA GLY A 416 25.41 56.76 -38.76
C GLY A 416 26.06 55.92 -37.66
N ASN A 417 27.03 56.50 -37.10
CA ASN A 417 27.80 56.21 -35.90
C ASN A 417 26.97 55.75 -34.71
N GLY A 418 27.46 54.79 -33.87
CA GLY A 418 27.03 54.78 -32.48
C GLY A 418 26.99 53.41 -31.79
N THR A 419 28.10 53.06 -31.19
CA THR A 419 28.26 52.55 -29.82
C THR A 419 27.77 51.14 -29.45
N ARG A 420 28.73 50.27 -29.18
CA ARG A 420 28.65 49.07 -28.33
C ARG A 420 28.04 49.38 -26.98
N VAL A 421 27.14 48.57 -26.50
CA VAL A 421 27.03 48.26 -25.07
C VAL A 421 26.55 46.80 -24.93
N SER A 422 27.40 45.99 -24.31
CA SER A 422 27.08 44.72 -23.69
C SER A 422 26.39 44.97 -22.36
N TYR A 423 25.36 44.24 -22.03
CA TYR A 423 25.00 44.00 -20.63
C TYR A 423 24.49 42.59 -20.41
N GLN A 424 25.09 42.00 -19.38
CA GLN A 424 24.76 40.78 -18.68
C GLN A 424 23.51 40.97 -17.80
N ASN A 425 22.88 39.81 -17.55
CA ASN A 425 22.20 39.38 -16.31
C ASN A 425 21.30 40.34 -15.54
N SER A 426 20.07 39.94 -15.28
CA SER A 426 19.66 39.41 -13.96
C SER A 426 18.13 39.38 -13.81
N VAL A 427 17.71 38.25 -13.29
CA VAL A 427 16.58 37.92 -12.36
C VAL A 427 15.82 39.15 -11.81
N THR A 428 14.49 39.17 -11.91
CA THR A 428 13.56 39.11 -10.78
C THR A 428 12.08 39.28 -11.19
N ALA A 429 11.24 38.67 -10.38
CA ALA A 429 9.78 38.60 -10.41
C ALA A 429 9.06 39.94 -10.23
N ARG A 430 7.89 40.10 -10.73
CA ARG A 430 6.66 40.39 -9.97
C ARG A 430 5.45 40.83 -10.81
N ALA A 431 4.37 40.14 -10.63
CA ALA A 431 2.95 40.48 -10.50
C ALA A 431 2.34 41.72 -11.22
N ALA A 432 1.17 41.45 -11.71
CA ALA A 432 -0.12 42.14 -11.62
C ALA A 432 -0.70 42.76 -12.91
N GLU A 433 -1.87 42.19 -13.22
CA GLU A 433 -3.16 42.82 -13.53
C GLU A 433 -3.41 43.56 -14.85
N THR A 434 -4.47 43.09 -15.40
CA THR A 434 -5.69 43.67 -15.99
C THR A 434 -5.83 43.84 -17.49
N ALA A 435 -6.91 43.22 -17.89
CA ALA A 435 -7.99 43.69 -18.79
C ALA A 435 -7.87 43.60 -20.32
N SER A 436 -8.85 42.75 -20.78
CA SER A 436 -9.80 43.06 -21.85
C SER A 436 -9.32 43.24 -23.29
N SER A 437 -9.71 42.32 -24.14
CA SER A 437 -10.65 42.47 -25.27
C SER A 437 -10.48 41.34 -26.29
N GLN A 438 -11.59 40.72 -26.61
CA GLN A 438 -11.81 39.91 -27.81
C GLN A 438 -11.76 40.81 -29.06
N PRO A 439 -11.57 40.28 -30.31
CA PRO A 439 -12.50 39.38 -30.94
C PRO A 439 -11.88 38.28 -31.83
N GLN A 440 -12.68 37.24 -32.06
CA GLN A 440 -12.63 36.25 -33.14
C GLN A 440 -12.62 36.91 -34.56
N PRO A 441 -12.44 36.18 -35.72
CA PRO A 441 -12.66 34.76 -36.01
C PRO A 441 -11.73 34.12 -37.08
N SER A 442 -12.02 32.86 -37.36
CA SER A 442 -12.03 32.11 -38.62
C SER A 442 -11.04 30.97 -38.78
N ALA A 443 -11.69 29.78 -38.76
CA ALA A 443 -11.17 28.52 -39.24
C ALA A 443 -11.20 28.43 -40.77
N PRO A 444 -10.41 27.58 -41.41
CA PRO A 444 -10.79 26.97 -42.67
C PRO A 444 -11.11 25.48 -42.49
N VAL A 445 -12.29 25.13 -42.96
CA VAL A 445 -12.83 23.79 -43.09
C VAL A 445 -12.14 23.08 -44.25
N ALA A 446 -11.52 21.94 -44.01
CA ALA A 446 -11.06 21.04 -45.07
C ALA A 446 -12.21 20.15 -45.52
N MET A 447 -12.65 20.33 -46.73
CA MET A 447 -13.60 19.45 -47.42
C MET A 447 -12.93 18.12 -47.79
N LEU A 448 -13.46 17.03 -47.26
CA LEU A 448 -13.22 15.68 -47.78
C LEU A 448 -14.11 15.40 -48.97
N ARG A 449 -13.50 15.16 -50.11
CA ARG A 449 -14.10 14.85 -51.39
C ARG A 449 -14.53 13.37 -51.38
N ALA A 450 -15.83 13.13 -51.60
CA ALA A 450 -16.40 11.80 -51.72
C ALA A 450 -16.01 11.14 -53.05
N VAL A 451 -15.65 9.88 -53.02
CA VAL A 451 -15.45 9.00 -54.18
C VAL A 451 -16.74 8.19 -54.37
N PRO A 452 -17.31 8.07 -55.57
CA PRO A 452 -18.54 7.33 -55.77
C PRO A 452 -18.29 5.82 -55.81
N SER A 453 -19.01 5.08 -54.99
CA SER A 453 -19.06 3.62 -55.00
C SER A 453 -20.17 3.16 -55.94
N SER A 454 -19.82 2.28 -56.88
CA SER A 454 -20.72 1.58 -57.79
C SER A 454 -21.61 0.58 -57.05
N GLN A 455 -22.90 0.64 -57.34
CA GLN A 455 -23.91 -0.34 -56.88
C GLN A 455 -23.80 -1.65 -57.66
N PRO A 456 -24.12 -2.79 -57.04
CA PRO A 456 -24.68 -3.94 -57.73
C PRO A 456 -26.16 -4.10 -57.36
N GLU A 457 -26.87 -4.60 -58.36
CA GLU A 457 -28.32 -4.76 -58.49
C GLU A 457 -28.98 -5.61 -57.42
N THR A 458 -30.20 -5.20 -57.10
CA THR A 458 -31.12 -5.84 -56.15
C THR A 458 -31.84 -7.04 -56.74
N MET A 459 -31.88 -8.13 -55.97
CA MET A 459 -32.96 -9.15 -56.06
C MET A 459 -33.86 -9.08 -54.82
N PRO A 460 -35.14 -9.29 -54.90
CA PRO A 460 -36.09 -9.08 -53.82
C PRO A 460 -36.14 -10.30 -52.89
N VAL A 461 -35.74 -10.13 -51.62
CA VAL A 461 -36.01 -11.11 -50.57
C VAL A 461 -37.04 -10.50 -49.61
N GLY A 462 -38.03 -11.30 -49.31
CA GLY A 462 -39.23 -10.94 -48.57
C GLY A 462 -38.99 -10.25 -47.22
N ARG A 463 -39.81 -9.26 -47.00
CA ARG A 463 -39.88 -8.47 -45.76
C ARG A 463 -40.35 -9.34 -44.60
N ILE A 464 -39.39 -9.74 -43.73
CA ILE A 464 -39.70 -10.24 -42.41
C ILE A 464 -39.65 -9.05 -41.48
N GLU A 465 -40.82 -8.67 -40.94
CA GLU A 465 -40.92 -7.66 -39.89
C GLU A 465 -40.19 -8.19 -38.64
N PRO A 466 -39.22 -7.46 -38.06
CA PRO A 466 -38.66 -7.84 -36.80
C PRO A 466 -39.68 -7.59 -35.68
N LYS A 467 -40.13 -8.66 -35.03
CA LYS A 467 -40.84 -8.63 -33.76
C LYS A 467 -40.04 -7.79 -32.78
N PRO A 468 -40.62 -6.83 -32.04
CA PRO A 468 -39.85 -6.09 -31.03
C PRO A 468 -39.22 -7.06 -30.04
N ALA A 469 -37.91 -7.03 -29.92
CA ALA A 469 -37.21 -7.75 -28.88
C ALA A 469 -37.67 -7.16 -27.55
N GLU A 470 -38.28 -8.00 -26.71
CA GLU A 470 -38.54 -7.63 -25.30
C GLU A 470 -37.22 -7.21 -24.67
N ALA A 471 -37.20 -5.99 -24.12
CA ALA A 471 -36.07 -5.48 -23.36
C ALA A 471 -35.78 -6.46 -22.19
N PRO A 472 -34.51 -6.82 -21.91
CA PRO A 472 -34.19 -7.70 -20.81
C PRO A 472 -34.72 -7.08 -19.53
N LYS A 473 -35.52 -7.83 -18.78
CA LYS A 473 -36.03 -7.41 -17.46
C LYS A 473 -34.84 -7.31 -16.50
N PRO A 474 -34.71 -6.21 -15.74
CA PRO A 474 -33.65 -6.06 -14.78
C PRO A 474 -33.73 -7.13 -13.70
N LEU A 475 -32.59 -7.70 -13.33
CA LEU A 475 -32.47 -8.67 -12.22
C LEU A 475 -32.84 -8.05 -10.87
N VAL A 476 -32.63 -6.72 -10.73
CA VAL A 476 -32.98 -5.91 -9.58
C VAL A 476 -33.51 -4.57 -10.08
N SER A 477 -34.67 -4.12 -9.56
CA SER A 477 -35.25 -2.82 -9.90
C SER A 477 -34.58 -1.72 -9.06
N VAL A 478 -34.07 -0.66 -9.69
CA VAL A 478 -33.51 0.51 -9.04
C VAL A 478 -34.40 1.71 -9.36
N ASN A 479 -35.16 2.17 -8.37
CA ASN A 479 -36.14 3.25 -8.51
C ASN A 479 -35.78 4.48 -7.65
N SER A 480 -34.82 4.34 -6.72
CA SER A 480 -34.39 5.41 -5.83
C SER A 480 -32.86 5.38 -5.60
N VAL A 481 -32.30 6.49 -5.09
CA VAL A 481 -30.91 6.55 -4.67
C VAL A 481 -30.65 5.60 -3.50
N ASN A 482 -31.66 5.37 -2.64
CA ASN A 482 -31.55 4.42 -1.54
C ASN A 482 -31.36 2.98 -2.07
N ASP A 483 -31.97 2.60 -3.18
CA ASP A 483 -31.77 1.29 -3.79
C ASP A 483 -30.34 1.12 -4.27
N ILE A 484 -29.74 2.18 -4.84
CA ILE A 484 -28.32 2.18 -5.23
C ILE A 484 -27.40 2.02 -4.00
N VAL A 485 -27.72 2.71 -2.89
CA VAL A 485 -26.97 2.62 -1.64
C VAL A 485 -27.12 1.24 -1.00
N ASN A 486 -28.31 0.64 -1.05
CA ASN A 486 -28.57 -0.71 -0.55
C ASN A 486 -27.81 -1.75 -1.37
N LEU A 487 -27.85 -1.65 -2.71
CA LEU A 487 -27.05 -2.49 -3.61
C LEU A 487 -25.55 -2.37 -3.35
N ALA A 488 -25.04 -1.13 -3.17
CA ALA A 488 -23.63 -0.92 -2.82
C ALA A 488 -23.26 -1.55 -1.46
N THR A 489 -24.20 -1.61 -0.52
CA THR A 489 -24.01 -2.26 0.78
C THR A 489 -23.99 -3.79 0.63
N GLU A 490 -24.94 -4.35 -0.13
CA GLU A 490 -25.03 -5.79 -0.42
C GLU A 490 -23.79 -6.31 -1.15
N LYS A 491 -23.32 -5.55 -2.13
CA LYS A 491 -22.12 -5.88 -2.93
C LYS A 491 -20.80 -5.48 -2.26
N ARG A 492 -20.83 -4.99 -1.01
CA ARG A 492 -19.66 -4.61 -0.19
C ARG A 492 -18.74 -3.58 -0.84
N ASP A 493 -19.32 -2.56 -1.48
CA ASP A 493 -18.58 -1.42 -2.04
C ASP A 493 -18.80 -0.15 -1.19
N PRO A 494 -18.06 0.01 -0.07
CA PRO A 494 -18.22 1.14 0.84
C PRO A 494 -17.78 2.46 0.22
N LYS A 495 -16.84 2.43 -0.74
CA LYS A 495 -16.37 3.63 -1.44
C LYS A 495 -17.48 4.23 -2.29
N LEU A 496 -18.11 3.44 -3.14
CA LEU A 496 -19.21 3.91 -4.00
C LEU A 496 -20.42 4.33 -3.15
N LYS A 497 -20.74 3.58 -2.08
CA LYS A 497 -21.80 3.94 -1.13
C LYS A 497 -21.57 5.34 -0.54
N ALA A 498 -20.38 5.65 -0.05
CA ALA A 498 -20.06 6.95 0.51
C ALA A 498 -20.16 8.07 -0.54
N MET A 499 -19.62 7.84 -1.75
CA MET A 499 -19.66 8.83 -2.83
C MET A 499 -21.10 9.13 -3.29
N VAL A 500 -21.94 8.11 -3.44
CA VAL A 500 -23.36 8.28 -3.83
C VAL A 500 -24.11 9.05 -2.75
N ARG A 501 -23.95 8.75 -1.48
CA ARG A 501 -24.61 9.45 -0.38
C ARG A 501 -24.22 10.91 -0.27
N THR A 502 -22.95 11.24 -0.53
CA THR A 502 -22.39 12.58 -0.29
C THR A 502 -22.55 13.51 -1.51
N PHE A 503 -22.41 12.98 -2.74
CA PHE A 503 -22.27 13.83 -3.92
C PHE A 503 -23.38 13.69 -4.95
N LEU A 504 -24.21 12.61 -4.90
CA LEU A 504 -25.23 12.37 -5.91
C LEU A 504 -26.53 13.08 -5.55
N ARG A 505 -27.00 13.97 -6.45
CA ARG A 505 -28.29 14.62 -6.39
C ARG A 505 -29.16 14.09 -7.53
N PRO A 506 -30.17 13.26 -7.26
CA PRO A 506 -31.00 12.69 -8.31
C PRO A 506 -31.90 13.74 -8.95
N VAL A 507 -31.98 13.76 -10.27
CA VAL A 507 -32.93 14.55 -11.05
C VAL A 507 -34.03 13.63 -11.58
N ARG A 508 -33.66 12.51 -12.21
CA ARG A 508 -34.58 11.51 -12.75
C ARG A 508 -33.96 10.13 -12.71
N ILE A 509 -34.74 9.16 -12.24
CA ILE A 509 -34.33 7.75 -12.14
C ILE A 509 -35.37 6.93 -12.90
N GLU A 510 -34.92 6.25 -13.95
CA GLU A 510 -35.73 5.32 -14.76
C GLU A 510 -34.88 4.07 -15.03
N ALA A 511 -35.52 2.94 -15.26
CA ALA A 511 -34.79 1.71 -15.55
C ALA A 511 -33.85 1.87 -16.77
N GLY A 512 -32.55 1.80 -16.55
CA GLY A 512 -31.52 1.99 -17.58
C GLY A 512 -31.11 3.45 -17.83
N ARG A 513 -31.73 4.44 -17.17
CA ARG A 513 -31.38 5.86 -17.29
C ARG A 513 -31.35 6.55 -15.92
N LEU A 514 -30.29 7.25 -15.64
CA LEU A 514 -30.07 7.98 -14.41
C LEU A 514 -29.54 9.40 -14.73
N ASP A 515 -30.39 10.41 -14.60
CA ASP A 515 -30.01 11.81 -14.75
C ASP A 515 -29.73 12.38 -13.36
N VAL A 516 -28.53 12.89 -13.14
CA VAL A 516 -28.08 13.38 -11.81
C VAL A 516 -27.42 14.75 -11.93
N SER A 517 -27.48 15.52 -10.85
CA SER A 517 -26.64 16.66 -10.57
C SER A 517 -25.59 16.27 -9.51
N LEU A 518 -24.45 16.92 -9.51
CA LEU A 518 -23.37 16.62 -8.55
C LEU A 518 -23.17 17.77 -7.58
N ALA A 519 -22.98 17.43 -6.29
CA ALA A 519 -22.61 18.41 -5.28
C ALA A 519 -21.16 18.90 -5.51
N PRO A 520 -20.80 20.12 -5.03
CA PRO A 520 -19.45 20.65 -5.15
C PRO A 520 -18.40 19.72 -4.52
N GLY A 521 -17.30 19.50 -5.25
CA GLY A 521 -16.22 18.60 -4.80
C GLY A 521 -16.37 17.14 -5.21
N ALA A 522 -17.38 16.79 -6.04
CA ALA A 522 -17.54 15.43 -6.55
C ALA A 522 -16.38 15.00 -7.45
N PRO A 523 -15.87 13.75 -7.30
CA PRO A 523 -14.86 13.20 -8.20
C PRO A 523 -15.38 13.09 -9.64
N THR A 524 -14.55 13.44 -10.62
CA THR A 524 -14.91 13.38 -12.05
C THR A 524 -15.18 11.96 -12.55
N THR A 525 -14.65 10.94 -11.85
CA THR A 525 -14.81 9.53 -12.19
C THR A 525 -16.13 8.93 -11.70
N LEU A 526 -16.86 9.60 -10.78
CA LEU A 526 -18.04 9.06 -10.11
C LEU A 526 -19.11 8.55 -11.07
N LEU A 527 -19.43 9.31 -12.12
CA LEU A 527 -20.47 8.94 -13.08
C LEU A 527 -20.11 7.67 -13.87
N ASN A 528 -18.85 7.55 -14.27
CA ASN A 528 -18.38 6.38 -15.00
C ASN A 528 -18.32 5.14 -14.09
N GLU A 529 -17.78 5.28 -12.87
CA GLU A 529 -17.75 4.20 -11.87
C GLU A 529 -19.18 3.71 -11.57
N LEU A 530 -20.13 4.64 -11.39
CA LEU A 530 -21.53 4.32 -11.13
C LEU A 530 -22.19 3.57 -12.29
N ALA A 531 -21.99 4.02 -13.54
CA ALA A 531 -22.55 3.36 -14.72
C ALA A 531 -22.04 1.92 -14.90
N VAL A 532 -20.74 1.70 -14.68
CA VAL A 532 -20.11 0.37 -14.76
C VAL A 532 -20.66 -0.55 -13.67
N LYS A 533 -20.75 -0.06 -12.43
CA LYS A 533 -21.23 -0.85 -11.28
C LYS A 533 -22.72 -1.16 -11.37
N LEU A 534 -23.56 -0.20 -11.79
CA LEU A 534 -24.98 -0.46 -12.00
C LEU A 534 -25.20 -1.51 -13.08
N LYS A 535 -24.43 -1.48 -14.18
CA LYS A 535 -24.48 -2.52 -15.22
C LYS A 535 -24.09 -3.89 -14.65
N GLU A 536 -23.03 -3.96 -13.84
CA GLU A 536 -22.57 -5.19 -13.19
C GLU A 536 -23.63 -5.79 -12.24
N TRP A 537 -24.33 -4.93 -11.48
CA TRP A 537 -25.27 -5.37 -10.43
C TRP A 537 -26.68 -5.66 -10.95
N THR A 538 -27.15 -4.90 -11.95
CA THR A 538 -28.52 -5.02 -12.48
C THR A 538 -28.62 -5.83 -13.77
N GLY A 539 -27.48 -6.10 -14.44
CA GLY A 539 -27.42 -6.82 -15.72
C GLY A 539 -27.89 -6.01 -16.94
N ILE A 540 -28.32 -4.75 -16.74
CA ILE A 540 -28.76 -3.86 -17.83
C ILE A 540 -27.77 -2.70 -18.01
N HIS A 541 -27.74 -2.12 -19.21
CA HIS A 541 -26.89 -0.98 -19.49
C HIS A 541 -27.52 0.29 -18.94
N TRP A 542 -26.79 1.01 -18.06
CA TRP A 542 -27.23 2.28 -17.50
C TRP A 542 -26.56 3.46 -18.20
N ILE A 543 -27.37 4.41 -18.63
CA ILE A 543 -26.91 5.70 -19.12
C ILE A 543 -27.00 6.68 -17.96
N VAL A 544 -25.83 7.06 -17.40
CA VAL A 544 -25.73 8.05 -16.34
C VAL A 544 -25.33 9.38 -16.95
N SER A 545 -26.23 10.37 -16.90
CA SER A 545 -26.00 11.69 -17.48
C SER A 545 -26.05 12.81 -16.46
N LEU A 546 -25.17 13.82 -16.64
CA LEU A 546 -25.15 15.02 -15.83
C LEU A 546 -26.22 16.00 -16.31
N SER A 547 -27.20 16.29 -15.43
CA SER A 547 -28.20 17.36 -15.68
C SER A 547 -27.68 18.71 -15.20
N ARG A 548 -28.16 19.77 -15.81
CA ARG A 548 -27.97 21.16 -15.38
C ARG A 548 -29.05 21.62 -14.39
N ASP A 549 -30.12 20.84 -14.26
CA ASP A 549 -31.19 21.14 -13.33
C ASP A 549 -30.75 20.91 -11.88
N GLU A 550 -31.25 21.70 -10.94
CA GLU A 550 -31.02 21.44 -9.52
C GLU A 550 -31.73 20.14 -9.14
N GLY A 551 -30.93 19.08 -8.83
CA GLY A 551 -31.47 17.82 -8.35
C GLY A 551 -31.99 17.90 -6.91
N GLN A 552 -32.65 16.85 -6.46
CA GLN A 552 -33.02 16.70 -5.06
C GLN A 552 -31.76 16.75 -4.16
N PRO A 553 -31.89 17.13 -2.88
CA PRO A 553 -30.74 17.15 -1.98
C PRO A 553 -30.07 15.77 -1.89
N THR A 554 -28.75 15.75 -1.62
CA THR A 554 -28.05 14.50 -1.35
C THR A 554 -28.63 13.80 -0.12
N LEU A 555 -28.43 12.49 0.02
CA LEU A 555 -28.93 11.75 1.19
C LEU A 555 -28.39 12.32 2.50
N VAL A 556 -27.13 12.75 2.51
CA VAL A 556 -26.51 13.38 3.71
C VAL A 556 -27.17 14.73 4.02
N GLU A 557 -27.47 15.55 3.00
CA GLU A 557 -28.18 16.83 3.17
C GLU A 557 -29.62 16.63 3.64
N ALA A 558 -30.31 15.61 3.12
CA ALA A 558 -31.67 15.27 3.52
C ALA A 558 -31.71 14.78 4.98
N GLU A 559 -30.80 13.89 5.38
CA GLU A 559 -30.67 13.42 6.76
C GLU A 559 -30.31 14.56 7.73
N ALA A 560 -29.46 15.49 7.33
CA ALA A 560 -29.11 16.66 8.12
C ALA A 560 -30.32 17.59 8.33
N ARG A 561 -31.11 17.86 7.29
CA ARG A 561 -32.33 18.66 7.38
C ARG A 561 -33.38 18.01 8.27
N THR A 562 -33.58 16.70 8.15
CA THR A 562 -34.49 15.94 9.00
C THR A 562 -34.06 16.03 10.47
N ARG A 563 -32.75 15.88 10.75
CA ARG A 563 -32.21 16.01 12.10
C ARG A 563 -32.40 17.43 12.65
N GLU A 564 -32.15 18.46 11.84
CA GLU A 564 -32.43 19.86 12.26
C GLU A 564 -33.90 20.09 12.56
N GLN A 565 -34.79 19.55 11.75
CA GLN A 565 -36.24 19.65 11.96
C GLN A 565 -36.64 18.97 13.26
N HIS A 566 -36.16 17.75 13.55
CA HIS A 566 -36.42 17.05 14.81
C HIS A 566 -35.92 17.84 16.05
N VAL A 567 -34.79 18.54 15.93
CA VAL A 567 -34.28 19.41 17.02
C VAL A 567 -35.18 20.63 17.21
N ILE A 568 -35.71 21.22 16.12
CA ILE A 568 -36.62 22.35 16.15
C ILE A 568 -37.94 21.91 16.81
N ASP A 569 -38.48 20.77 16.36
CA ASP A 569 -39.75 20.22 16.89
C ASP A 569 -39.60 19.87 18.37
N ALA A 570 -38.48 19.23 18.77
CA ALA A 570 -38.20 18.93 20.17
C ALA A 570 -38.06 20.19 21.05
N ARG A 571 -37.58 21.32 20.49
CA ARG A 571 -37.54 22.60 21.24
C ARG A 571 -38.93 23.20 21.49
N GLN A 572 -39.90 22.89 20.63
CA GLN A 572 -41.28 23.38 20.77
C GLN A 572 -42.12 22.51 21.69
N ASP A 573 -41.61 21.33 22.07
CA ASP A 573 -42.23 20.45 23.04
C ASP A 573 -42.30 21.15 24.42
N PRO A 574 -43.50 21.22 25.07
CA PRO A 574 -43.67 21.95 26.32
C PRO A 574 -42.78 21.43 27.45
N ASP A 575 -42.53 20.14 27.53
CA ASP A 575 -41.71 19.54 28.59
C ASP A 575 -40.22 19.87 28.38
N VAL A 576 -39.75 19.82 27.12
CA VAL A 576 -38.38 20.18 26.76
C VAL A 576 -38.16 21.70 26.95
N ALA A 577 -39.12 22.52 26.58
CA ALA A 577 -39.06 23.97 26.78
C ALA A 577 -38.97 24.33 28.29
N ALA A 578 -39.73 23.65 29.17
CA ALA A 578 -39.65 23.83 30.62
C ALA A 578 -38.26 23.43 31.16
N ILE A 579 -37.66 22.35 30.69
CA ILE A 579 -36.31 21.93 31.07
C ILE A 579 -35.26 22.95 30.63
N LEU A 580 -35.34 23.45 29.38
CA LEU A 580 -34.42 24.47 28.87
C LEU A 580 -34.53 25.80 29.61
N ALA A 581 -35.74 26.17 30.10
CA ALA A 581 -35.94 27.35 30.92
C ALA A 581 -35.34 27.21 32.32
N HIS A 582 -35.33 25.99 32.89
CA HIS A 582 -34.78 25.73 34.24
C HIS A 582 -33.24 25.60 34.22
N PHE A 583 -32.65 25.20 33.08
CA PHE A 583 -31.20 25.01 32.94
C PHE A 583 -30.64 25.92 31.84
N PRO A 584 -30.32 27.19 32.14
CA PRO A 584 -29.75 28.12 31.15
C PRO A 584 -28.36 27.64 30.72
N GLY A 585 -28.25 27.20 29.45
CA GLY A 585 -27.01 26.63 28.87
C GLY A 585 -27.15 25.19 28.41
N ALA A 586 -28.24 24.51 28.70
CA ALA A 586 -28.52 23.18 28.14
C ALA A 586 -28.75 23.25 26.63
N LYS A 587 -28.21 22.27 25.90
CA LYS A 587 -28.38 22.14 24.45
C LYS A 587 -28.87 20.74 24.11
N ILE A 588 -29.84 20.67 23.18
CA ILE A 588 -30.29 19.40 22.61
C ILE A 588 -29.18 18.90 21.68
N ILE A 589 -28.60 17.75 21.98
CA ILE A 589 -27.50 17.16 21.20
C ILE A 589 -28.04 16.23 20.12
N ASP A 590 -29.06 15.41 20.46
CA ASP A 590 -29.66 14.44 19.56
C ASP A 590 -31.12 14.18 19.97
N VAL A 591 -31.97 13.88 18.97
CA VAL A 591 -33.40 13.56 19.17
C VAL A 591 -33.64 12.19 18.56
N ARG A 592 -34.03 11.21 19.37
CA ARG A 592 -34.41 9.87 18.94
C ARG A 592 -35.91 9.72 18.94
N VAL A 593 -36.51 9.67 17.78
CA VAL A 593 -37.93 9.36 17.62
C VAL A 593 -38.09 7.85 17.69
N ARG A 594 -38.85 7.36 18.67
CA ARG A 594 -39.20 5.94 18.74
C ARG A 594 -40.17 5.64 17.58
N ALA A 595 -39.78 4.72 16.71
CA ALA A 595 -40.68 4.26 15.64
C ALA A 595 -41.95 3.69 16.30
N PRO A 596 -43.18 3.99 15.79
CA PRO A 596 -44.36 3.31 16.25
C PRO A 596 -44.19 1.80 16.01
N GLU A 597 -44.46 1.01 17.05
CA GLU A 597 -44.52 -0.44 16.90
C GLU A 597 -45.58 -0.74 15.85
N PRO A 598 -45.31 -1.64 14.86
CA PRO A 598 -46.35 -2.03 13.91
C PRO A 598 -47.53 -2.61 14.72
N GLU A 599 -48.71 -2.04 14.52
CA GLU A 599 -49.96 -2.61 15.03
C GLU A 599 -50.06 -4.03 14.51
N GLU A 600 -50.05 -5.02 15.39
CA GLU A 600 -50.31 -6.41 15.07
C GLU A 600 -51.72 -6.53 14.49
N GLU A 601 -51.85 -6.62 13.17
CA GLU A 601 -53.10 -7.07 12.55
C GLU A 601 -53.43 -8.47 13.05
N GLY A 602 -54.60 -8.54 13.64
CA GLY A 602 -55.23 -9.60 14.40
C GLY A 602 -54.82 -11.04 14.02
N GLU A 603 -54.27 -11.74 14.96
CA GLU A 603 -54.12 -13.18 14.98
C GLU A 603 -55.49 -13.85 14.89
N ALA A 604 -55.71 -14.55 13.79
CA ALA A 604 -56.80 -15.53 13.68
C ALA A 604 -56.54 -16.68 14.66
N THR A 605 -57.44 -16.88 15.59
CA THR A 605 -57.48 -17.96 16.56
C THR A 605 -57.31 -19.33 15.89
N PRO A 606 -56.34 -20.17 16.31
CA PRO A 606 -56.28 -21.55 15.88
C PRO A 606 -57.34 -22.41 16.59
N PRO A 607 -57.87 -23.45 15.95
CA PRO A 607 -58.92 -24.32 16.53
C PRO A 607 -58.36 -25.16 17.68
N ALA A 608 -59.20 -25.33 18.70
CA ALA A 608 -58.96 -26.14 19.88
C ALA A 608 -58.48 -27.56 19.55
N ALA A 609 -57.34 -27.96 20.11
CA ALA A 609 -56.87 -29.34 20.13
C ALA A 609 -57.35 -30.00 21.44
N ALA A 610 -57.82 -31.25 21.26
CA ALA A 610 -58.44 -32.09 22.26
C ALA A 610 -57.51 -32.43 23.42
N GLU A 611 -58.16 -32.53 24.60
CA GLU A 611 -57.63 -33.08 25.85
C GLU A 611 -57.09 -34.50 25.69
N SER A 612 -55.94 -34.79 26.29
CA SER A 612 -55.57 -36.11 26.75
C SER A 612 -54.84 -36.02 28.07
N GLU A 613 -55.40 -36.79 28.99
CA GLU A 613 -55.14 -36.89 30.40
C GLU A 613 -53.77 -37.45 30.80
N GLU A 614 -53.44 -37.15 32.05
CA GLU A 614 -52.64 -37.93 33.01
C GLU A 614 -51.11 -37.97 32.91
N GLY A 615 -50.54 -37.56 34.04
CA GLY A 615 -49.41 -38.24 34.63
C GLY A 615 -48.40 -37.43 35.42
N ASP A 616 -48.69 -37.32 36.70
CA ASP A 616 -47.77 -37.30 37.85
C ASP A 616 -46.73 -36.17 38.07
N ILE A 617 -47.01 -35.54 39.16
CA ILE A 617 -46.21 -34.64 40.01
C ILE A 617 -45.18 -35.49 40.79
N LEU A 618 -43.93 -35.04 40.88
CA LEU A 618 -43.09 -35.14 42.08
C LEU A 618 -42.19 -33.94 42.27
N PRO A 619 -42.01 -33.47 43.50
CA PRO A 619 -41.40 -32.21 43.86
C PRO A 619 -39.92 -32.37 44.35
N GLY A 620 -39.23 -31.26 44.42
CA GLY A 620 -38.03 -31.08 45.27
C GLY A 620 -36.74 -30.93 44.44
N ASP A 621 -36.08 -29.80 44.47
CA ASP A 621 -35.19 -29.39 45.53
C ASP A 621 -34.68 -27.94 45.26
N ASP A 622 -34.85 -27.16 46.28
CA ASP A 622 -34.08 -25.91 46.52
C ASP A 622 -32.59 -26.22 46.51
N ILE A 623 -31.78 -25.31 45.97
CA ILE A 623 -30.50 -24.88 46.59
C ILE A 623 -30.15 -23.49 46.07
N GLU A 624 -30.00 -22.57 47.03
CA GLU A 624 -29.31 -21.30 47.07
C GLU A 624 -27.83 -21.43 46.62
N PHE A 625 -27.36 -20.41 46.02
CA PHE A 625 -26.24 -19.46 46.25
C PHE A 625 -25.81 -18.84 44.92
#